data_f52ae57737ba58b3074ac816e08fdf5a
#
_entry.id   f52ae57737ba58b3074ac816e08fdf5a
#
_cell.length_a   1.000
_cell.length_b   1.000
_cell.length_c   1.000
_cell.angle_alpha   90.00
_cell.angle_beta   90.00
_cell.angle_gamma   90.00
#
_symmetry.space_group_name_H-M   'P 1'
#
loop_
_entity.id
_entity.type
_entity.pdbx_description
1 polymer ?
#
loop_
_entity_poly.entity_id
_entity_poly.type
_entity_poly.pdbx_seq_one_letter_code
_entity_poly.pdbx_strand_id
1 'polypeptide(L)'
;NEGFFVHGFVEDAFEVLKNSRILLAPLRFGAGIKGKLSNAMLCGIPSVTTSIGSEGMNDEIPWSGFVEDEIAKFVEKAVLLYTDKIQWNQAQQRGIEIINTKFDKEQLTPLLFKCIDEVFSNLEQHRNNNFTGKMLMHHSLQSSKYMSKWIQEKNRKHKL
;
A
#
# COMPACT_ATOMS: atom_id res chain seq x y z
N ASN A 1 -25.80 -6.91 -16.02
CA ASN A 1 -24.94 -7.22 -17.18
C ASN A 1 -24.64 -8.71 -17.14
N GLU A 2 -24.89 -9.41 -18.24
CA GLU A 2 -24.52 -10.82 -18.38
C GLU A 2 -22.99 -10.97 -18.22
N GLY A 3 -22.56 -11.97 -17.43
CA GLY A 3 -21.15 -12.24 -17.18
C GLY A 3 -20.48 -11.45 -16.06
N PHE A 4 -21.20 -10.57 -15.36
CA PHE A 4 -20.69 -9.88 -14.18
C PHE A 4 -21.27 -10.52 -12.90
N PHE A 5 -20.38 -11.07 -12.06
CA PHE A 5 -20.76 -11.75 -10.82
C PHE A 5 -20.13 -11.06 -9.62
N VAL A 6 -20.92 -10.82 -8.58
CA VAL A 6 -20.46 -10.31 -7.28
C VAL A 6 -20.39 -11.49 -6.30
N HIS A 7 -19.18 -11.93 -5.99
CA HIS A 7 -18.97 -13.07 -5.08
C HIS A 7 -19.18 -12.73 -3.60
N GLY A 8 -19.19 -11.45 -3.24
CA GLY A 8 -19.27 -11.05 -1.84
C GLY A 8 -18.01 -11.38 -1.06
N PHE A 9 -18.18 -11.81 0.19
CA PHE A 9 -17.06 -12.24 1.03
C PHE A 9 -16.52 -13.60 0.55
N VAL A 10 -15.19 -13.73 0.50
CA VAL A 10 -14.48 -14.98 0.20
C VAL A 10 -13.47 -15.25 1.33
N GLU A 11 -13.35 -16.50 1.74
CA GLU A 11 -12.41 -16.89 2.80
C GLU A 11 -10.95 -16.78 2.36
N ASP A 12 -10.66 -17.18 1.12
CA ASP A 12 -9.32 -17.08 0.53
C ASP A 12 -9.33 -16.30 -0.79
N ALA A 13 -8.84 -15.06 -0.74
CA ALA A 13 -8.71 -14.21 -1.93
C ALA A 13 -7.64 -14.74 -2.91
N PHE A 14 -6.65 -15.51 -2.45
CA PHE A 14 -5.63 -16.08 -3.32
C PHE A 14 -6.20 -17.17 -4.23
N GLU A 15 -7.17 -17.96 -3.75
CA GLU A 15 -7.85 -18.94 -4.60
C GLU A 15 -8.62 -18.27 -5.74
N VAL A 16 -9.31 -17.16 -5.45
CA VAL A 16 -10.00 -16.38 -6.50
C VAL A 16 -9.00 -15.82 -7.50
N LEU A 17 -7.88 -15.26 -7.04
CA LEU A 17 -6.84 -14.74 -7.91
C LEU A 17 -6.25 -15.86 -8.80
N LYS A 18 -5.84 -16.98 -8.24
CA LYS A 18 -5.27 -18.10 -9.00
C LYS A 18 -6.18 -18.63 -10.12
N ASN A 19 -7.49 -18.52 -9.94
CA ASN A 19 -8.49 -18.89 -10.93
C ASN A 19 -8.83 -17.75 -11.91
N SER A 20 -8.21 -16.58 -11.76
CA SER A 20 -8.41 -15.42 -12.62
C SER A 20 -7.34 -15.34 -13.71
N ARG A 21 -7.69 -14.86 -14.88
CA ARG A 21 -6.71 -14.67 -15.96
C ARG A 21 -5.97 -13.34 -15.83
N ILE A 22 -6.66 -12.28 -15.47
CA ILE A 22 -6.10 -10.93 -15.23
C ILE A 22 -6.81 -10.27 -14.07
N LEU A 23 -6.14 -9.31 -13.43
CA LEU A 23 -6.72 -8.42 -12.43
C LEU A 23 -6.97 -7.04 -13.06
N LEU A 24 -8.19 -6.52 -12.92
CA LEU A 24 -8.53 -5.14 -13.29
C LEU A 24 -8.69 -4.28 -12.04
N ALA A 25 -7.88 -3.24 -11.93
CA ALA A 25 -7.87 -2.35 -10.77
C ALA A 25 -7.89 -0.86 -11.18
N PRO A 26 -9.04 -0.33 -11.64
CA PRO A 26 -9.19 1.06 -12.07
C PRO A 26 -9.29 2.00 -10.86
N LEU A 27 -8.19 2.17 -10.13
CA LEU A 27 -8.14 2.97 -8.90
C LEU A 27 -8.13 4.46 -9.22
N ARG A 28 -9.04 5.22 -8.61
CA ARG A 28 -9.14 6.67 -8.73
C ARG A 28 -8.46 7.41 -7.58
N PHE A 29 -8.27 6.75 -6.46
CA PHE A 29 -7.62 7.28 -5.27
C PHE A 29 -7.04 6.13 -4.44
N GLY A 30 -6.10 6.46 -3.58
CA GLY A 30 -5.45 5.49 -2.69
C GLY A 30 -4.04 5.96 -2.33
N ALA A 31 -3.52 5.45 -1.22
CA ALA A 31 -2.16 5.70 -0.77
C ALA A 31 -1.48 4.39 -0.39
N GLY A 32 -0.14 4.37 -0.41
CA GLY A 32 0.66 3.22 -0.06
C GLY A 32 0.57 2.05 -1.05
N ILE A 33 1.16 0.94 -0.67
CA ILE A 33 1.21 -0.30 -1.48
C ILE A 33 -0.19 -0.92 -1.59
N LYS A 34 -0.58 -1.26 -2.81
CA LYS A 34 -1.91 -1.81 -3.12
C LYS A 34 -1.86 -3.35 -3.02
N GLY A 35 -2.16 -3.89 -1.84
CA GLY A 35 -2.09 -5.33 -1.54
C GLY A 35 -2.74 -6.23 -2.58
N LYS A 36 -3.87 -5.83 -3.19
CA LYS A 36 -4.51 -6.60 -4.27
C LYS A 36 -3.61 -6.79 -5.50
N LEU A 37 -2.78 -5.79 -5.83
CA LEU A 37 -1.87 -5.84 -6.98
C LEU A 37 -0.64 -6.71 -6.65
N SER A 38 -0.06 -6.58 -5.45
CA SER A 38 1.03 -7.46 -5.03
C SER A 38 0.57 -8.91 -4.88
N ASN A 39 -0.64 -9.15 -4.36
CA ASN A 39 -1.22 -10.50 -4.29
C ASN A 39 -1.45 -11.12 -5.67
N ALA A 40 -1.90 -10.32 -6.65
CA ALA A 40 -2.02 -10.79 -8.03
C ALA A 40 -0.66 -11.19 -8.62
N MET A 41 0.37 -10.37 -8.44
CA MET A 41 1.74 -10.67 -8.88
C MET A 41 2.30 -11.94 -8.20
N LEU A 42 2.03 -12.13 -6.88
CA LEU A 42 2.39 -13.35 -6.15
C LEU A 42 1.71 -14.60 -6.71
N CYS A 43 0.48 -14.46 -7.21
CA CYS A 43 -0.24 -15.53 -7.90
C CYS A 43 0.17 -15.68 -9.37
N GLY A 44 1.09 -14.87 -9.87
CA GLY A 44 1.48 -14.85 -11.29
C GLY A 44 0.39 -14.30 -12.22
N ILE A 45 -0.49 -13.45 -11.69
CA ILE A 45 -1.62 -12.87 -12.44
C ILE A 45 -1.28 -11.44 -12.87
N PRO A 46 -1.19 -11.17 -14.18
CA PRO A 46 -1.02 -9.83 -14.71
C PRO A 46 -2.20 -8.91 -14.41
N SER A 47 -1.93 -7.60 -14.39
CA SER A 47 -2.97 -6.62 -14.07
C SER A 47 -2.99 -5.43 -15.01
N VAL A 48 -4.18 -4.83 -15.15
CA VAL A 48 -4.32 -3.47 -15.68
C VAL A 48 -4.76 -2.56 -14.54
N THR A 49 -4.00 -1.50 -14.32
CA THR A 49 -4.25 -0.55 -13.24
C THR A 49 -4.03 0.89 -13.71
N THR A 50 -4.23 1.84 -12.83
CA THR A 50 -3.97 3.27 -13.05
C THR A 50 -2.61 3.67 -12.49
N SER A 51 -2.14 4.89 -12.79
CA SER A 51 -0.95 5.48 -12.18
C SER A 51 -1.00 5.45 -10.66
N ILE A 52 -2.17 5.70 -10.06
CA ILE A 52 -2.39 5.59 -8.61
C ILE A 52 -2.21 4.14 -8.12
N GLY A 53 -2.59 3.17 -8.93
CA GLY A 53 -2.43 1.75 -8.58
C GLY A 53 -0.98 1.30 -8.56
N SER A 54 -0.18 1.71 -9.53
CA SER A 54 1.24 1.33 -9.66
C SER A 54 2.20 2.15 -8.80
N GLU A 55 1.73 3.28 -8.27
CA GLU A 55 2.56 4.22 -7.50
C GLU A 55 3.36 3.54 -6.39
N GLY A 56 4.70 3.66 -6.45
CA GLY A 56 5.63 3.13 -5.45
C GLY A 56 5.80 1.61 -5.46
N MET A 57 5.27 0.91 -6.46
CA MET A 57 5.28 -0.55 -6.49
C MET A 57 6.36 -1.18 -7.39
N ASN A 58 6.77 -0.52 -8.47
CA ASN A 58 7.64 -1.13 -9.48
C ASN A 58 8.91 -0.34 -9.81
N ASP A 59 9.06 0.91 -9.35
CA ASP A 59 10.17 1.80 -9.68
C ASP A 59 10.49 1.77 -11.20
N GLU A 60 11.73 1.42 -11.59
CA GLU A 60 12.17 1.34 -12.99
C GLU A 60 11.78 0.01 -13.68
N ILE A 61 11.23 -0.96 -12.94
CA ILE A 61 10.81 -2.24 -13.52
C ILE A 61 9.49 -2.03 -14.27
N PRO A 62 9.35 -2.49 -15.51
CA PRO A 62 8.10 -2.40 -16.23
C PRO A 62 6.96 -3.11 -15.50
N TRP A 63 5.77 -2.52 -15.53
CA TRP A 63 4.60 -3.04 -14.82
C TRP A 63 4.22 -4.46 -15.25
N SER A 64 3.65 -5.22 -14.33
CA SER A 64 3.07 -6.56 -14.57
C SER A 64 1.75 -6.48 -15.36
N GLY A 65 1.82 -5.96 -16.57
CA GLY A 65 0.68 -5.68 -17.43
C GLY A 65 0.71 -4.26 -17.96
N PHE A 66 -0.36 -3.50 -17.72
CA PHE A 66 -0.48 -2.13 -18.23
C PHE A 66 -0.92 -1.15 -17.15
N VAL A 67 -0.44 0.11 -17.27
CA VAL A 67 -0.86 1.24 -16.45
C VAL A 67 -1.52 2.24 -17.36
N GLU A 68 -2.82 2.51 -17.14
CA GLU A 68 -3.61 3.40 -17.98
C GLU A 68 -4.63 4.18 -17.13
N ASP A 69 -4.62 5.49 -17.30
CA ASP A 69 -5.55 6.38 -16.58
C ASP A 69 -6.79 6.72 -17.39
N GLU A 70 -6.70 6.61 -18.72
CA GLU A 70 -7.81 6.86 -19.65
C GLU A 70 -8.68 5.60 -19.79
N ILE A 71 -9.98 5.73 -19.54
CA ILE A 71 -10.91 4.58 -19.52
C ILE A 71 -10.88 3.80 -20.84
N ALA A 72 -10.87 4.48 -21.97
CA ALA A 72 -10.89 3.81 -23.27
C ALA A 72 -9.62 2.96 -23.50
N LYS A 73 -8.46 3.49 -23.16
CA LYS A 73 -7.18 2.77 -23.22
C LYS A 73 -7.10 1.67 -22.19
N PHE A 74 -7.62 1.90 -20.97
CA PHE A 74 -7.69 0.86 -19.94
C PHE A 74 -8.45 -0.37 -20.45
N VAL A 75 -9.60 -0.18 -21.09
CA VAL A 75 -10.39 -1.27 -21.69
C VAL A 75 -9.63 -1.95 -22.83
N GLU A 76 -9.03 -1.17 -23.75
CA GLU A 76 -8.19 -1.71 -24.83
C GLU A 76 -7.06 -2.61 -24.29
N LYS A 77 -6.33 -2.12 -23.30
CA LYS A 77 -5.22 -2.86 -22.67
C LYS A 77 -5.69 -4.07 -21.88
N ALA A 78 -6.87 -4.01 -21.28
CA ALA A 78 -7.48 -5.17 -20.61
C ALA A 78 -7.81 -6.28 -21.62
N VAL A 79 -8.40 -5.94 -22.75
CA VAL A 79 -8.69 -6.89 -23.83
C VAL A 79 -7.40 -7.46 -24.42
N LEU A 80 -6.41 -6.62 -24.70
CA LEU A 80 -5.11 -7.04 -25.21
C LEU A 80 -4.44 -8.04 -24.25
N LEU A 81 -4.34 -7.69 -22.96
CA LEU A 81 -3.72 -8.55 -21.95
C LEU A 81 -4.48 -9.87 -21.76
N TYR A 82 -5.78 -9.87 -21.94
CA TYR A 82 -6.60 -11.08 -21.83
C TYR A 82 -6.44 -12.01 -23.02
N THR A 83 -6.30 -11.48 -24.24
CA THR A 83 -6.33 -12.24 -25.50
C THR A 83 -4.94 -12.61 -26.04
N ASP A 84 -3.94 -11.76 -25.82
CA ASP A 84 -2.57 -11.97 -26.32
C ASP A 84 -1.74 -12.75 -25.30
N LYS A 85 -1.44 -14.01 -25.63
CA LYS A 85 -0.66 -14.91 -24.78
C LYS A 85 0.79 -14.42 -24.58
N ILE A 86 1.38 -13.75 -25.57
CA ILE A 86 2.76 -13.29 -25.50
C ILE A 86 2.84 -12.13 -24.51
N GLN A 87 1.96 -11.15 -24.64
CA GLN A 87 1.85 -10.02 -23.72
C GLN A 87 1.56 -10.50 -22.29
N TRP A 88 0.66 -11.45 -22.13
CA TRP A 88 0.32 -12.03 -20.83
C TRP A 88 1.54 -12.69 -20.16
N ASN A 89 2.28 -13.53 -20.90
CA ASN A 89 3.47 -14.20 -20.37
C ASN A 89 4.57 -13.20 -19.98
N GLN A 90 4.81 -12.17 -20.79
CA GLN A 90 5.78 -11.13 -20.47
C GLN A 90 5.36 -10.34 -19.21
N ALA A 91 4.08 -10.00 -19.10
CA ALA A 91 3.54 -9.31 -17.95
C ALA A 91 3.66 -10.16 -16.66
N GLN A 92 3.40 -11.47 -16.74
CA GLN A 92 3.59 -12.39 -15.63
C GLN A 92 5.04 -12.40 -15.15
N GLN A 93 6.03 -12.51 -16.06
CA GLN A 93 7.44 -12.52 -15.71
C GLN A 93 7.86 -11.21 -15.01
N ARG A 94 7.39 -10.06 -15.50
CA ARG A 94 7.61 -8.75 -14.85
C ARG A 94 7.04 -8.71 -13.43
N GLY A 95 5.84 -9.29 -13.23
CA GLY A 95 5.24 -9.37 -11.89
C GLY A 95 6.09 -10.19 -10.92
N ILE A 96 6.63 -11.32 -11.36
CA ILE A 96 7.56 -12.14 -10.58
C ILE A 96 8.83 -11.35 -10.26
N GLU A 97 9.38 -10.63 -11.22
CA GLU A 97 10.56 -9.78 -11.04
C GLU A 97 10.31 -8.67 -10.01
N ILE A 98 9.17 -7.95 -10.10
CA ILE A 98 8.79 -6.93 -9.13
C ILE A 98 8.71 -7.52 -7.72
N ILE A 99 8.03 -8.65 -7.54
CA ILE A 99 7.89 -9.30 -6.22
C ILE A 99 9.26 -9.69 -5.67
N ASN A 100 10.08 -10.35 -6.46
CA ASN A 100 11.39 -10.84 -6.01
C ASN A 100 12.38 -9.71 -5.72
N THR A 101 12.26 -8.57 -6.42
CA THR A 101 13.17 -7.43 -6.24
C THR A 101 12.71 -6.49 -5.13
N LYS A 102 11.40 -6.21 -5.05
CA LYS A 102 10.87 -5.13 -4.19
C LYS A 102 10.23 -5.65 -2.90
N PHE A 103 9.74 -6.89 -2.89
CA PHE A 103 8.91 -7.42 -1.80
C PHE A 103 9.43 -8.74 -1.23
N ASP A 104 10.65 -9.14 -1.60
CA ASP A 104 11.25 -10.35 -1.05
C ASP A 104 11.58 -10.17 0.43
N LYS A 105 10.94 -11.00 1.25
CA LYS A 105 11.11 -11.01 2.69
C LYS A 105 12.55 -11.31 3.10
N GLU A 106 13.24 -12.21 2.39
CA GLU A 106 14.60 -12.62 2.74
C GLU A 106 15.60 -11.48 2.52
N GLN A 107 15.36 -10.64 1.51
CA GLN A 107 16.17 -9.45 1.23
C GLN A 107 15.82 -8.28 2.14
N LEU A 108 14.54 -8.04 2.40
CA LEU A 108 14.09 -6.88 3.18
C LEU A 108 14.27 -7.05 4.69
N THR A 109 14.16 -8.27 5.22
CA THR A 109 14.26 -8.53 6.66
C THR A 109 15.60 -8.08 7.25
N PRO A 110 16.78 -8.42 6.67
CA PRO A 110 18.06 -7.96 7.19
C PRO A 110 18.21 -6.44 7.15
N LEU A 111 17.69 -5.78 6.12
CA LEU A 111 17.71 -4.32 6.00
C LEU A 111 16.86 -3.65 7.09
N LEU A 112 15.69 -4.20 7.36
CA LEU A 112 14.81 -3.72 8.42
C LEU A 112 15.49 -3.84 9.79
N PHE A 113 16.05 -5.01 10.11
CA PHE A 113 16.74 -5.23 11.37
C PHE A 113 17.94 -4.30 11.52
N LYS A 114 18.74 -4.12 10.47
CA LYS A 114 19.86 -3.17 10.46
C LYS A 114 19.38 -1.74 10.81
N CYS A 115 18.32 -1.27 10.17
CA CYS A 115 17.75 0.06 10.47
C CYS A 115 17.25 0.16 11.93
N ILE A 116 16.63 -0.88 12.46
CA ILE A 116 16.16 -0.94 13.85
C ILE A 116 17.37 -0.87 14.80
N ASP A 117 18.40 -1.66 14.58
CA ASP A 117 19.60 -1.71 15.41
C ASP A 117 20.36 -0.38 15.40
N GLU A 118 20.47 0.27 14.24
CA GLU A 118 21.06 1.61 14.09
C GLU A 118 20.31 2.65 14.92
N VAL A 119 18.98 2.67 14.83
CA VAL A 119 18.14 3.59 15.61
C VAL A 119 18.23 3.26 17.09
N PHE A 120 18.19 1.99 17.47
CA PHE A 120 18.24 1.55 18.86
C PHE A 120 19.57 1.87 19.52
N SER A 121 20.69 1.65 18.84
CA SER A 121 22.04 1.94 19.31
C SER A 121 22.29 3.43 19.54
N ASN A 122 21.60 4.30 18.79
CA ASN A 122 21.73 5.74 18.85
C ASN A 122 20.43 6.45 19.31
N LEU A 123 19.61 5.76 20.11
CA LEU A 123 18.24 6.19 20.42
C LEU A 123 18.17 7.59 21.05
N GLU A 124 19.07 7.90 21.98
CA GLU A 124 19.09 9.22 22.62
C GLU A 124 19.43 10.33 21.63
N GLN A 125 20.44 10.11 20.80
CA GLN A 125 20.82 11.08 19.76
C GLN A 125 19.71 11.24 18.72
N HIS A 126 19.12 10.14 18.27
CA HIS A 126 17.99 10.14 17.35
C HIS A 126 16.79 10.92 17.91
N ARG A 127 16.45 10.71 19.19
CA ARG A 127 15.40 11.48 19.89
C ARG A 127 15.76 12.95 20.07
N ASN A 128 17.03 13.25 20.32
CA ASN A 128 17.50 14.64 20.48
C ASN A 128 17.46 15.41 19.15
N ASN A 129 17.74 14.75 18.04
CA ASN A 129 17.65 15.35 16.71
C ASN A 129 16.20 15.57 16.25
N ASN A 130 15.23 14.88 16.85
CA ASN A 130 13.81 15.07 16.54
C ASN A 130 13.22 16.27 17.32
N PHE A 131 13.68 17.47 16.99
CA PHE A 131 13.21 18.71 17.61
C PHE A 131 11.70 18.92 17.41
N THR A 132 11.21 18.72 16.20
CA THR A 132 9.78 18.87 15.86
C THR A 132 8.90 17.92 16.66
N GLY A 133 9.28 16.66 16.79
CA GLY A 133 8.56 15.68 17.61
C GLY A 133 8.52 16.08 19.09
N LYS A 134 9.64 16.55 19.65
CA LYS A 134 9.69 17.06 21.03
C LYS A 134 8.77 18.27 21.23
N MET A 135 8.78 19.20 20.29
CA MET A 135 7.93 20.38 20.33
C MET A 135 6.44 20.01 20.28
N LEU A 136 6.05 19.13 19.38
CA LEU A 136 4.67 18.65 19.25
C LEU A 136 4.20 17.90 20.51
N MET A 137 5.03 17.03 21.06
CA MET A 137 4.75 16.32 22.32
C MET A 137 4.57 17.30 23.50
N HIS A 138 5.42 18.31 23.59
CA HIS A 138 5.30 19.34 24.63
C HIS A 138 3.98 20.11 24.55
N HIS A 139 3.57 20.52 23.35
CA HIS A 139 2.32 21.24 23.15
C HIS A 139 1.09 20.39 23.48
N SER A 140 1.04 19.13 23.09
CA SER A 140 -0.08 18.22 23.39
C SER A 140 -0.24 18.01 24.90
N LEU A 141 0.85 17.82 25.62
CA LEU A 141 0.84 17.68 27.08
C LEU A 141 0.39 18.96 27.79
N GLN A 142 0.82 20.14 27.34
CA GLN A 142 0.38 21.42 27.88
C GLN A 142 -1.12 21.66 27.66
N SER A 143 -1.63 21.39 26.48
CA SER A 143 -3.06 21.49 26.16
C SER A 143 -3.91 20.62 27.10
N SER A 144 -3.55 19.36 27.29
CA SER A 144 -4.24 18.44 28.21
C SER A 144 -4.17 18.91 29.66
N LYS A 145 -3.02 19.44 30.10
CA LYS A 145 -2.82 19.97 31.45
C LYS A 145 -3.73 21.18 31.72
N TYR A 146 -3.80 22.14 30.81
CA TYR A 146 -4.64 23.30 30.98
C TYR A 146 -6.13 22.98 30.85
N MET A 147 -6.51 22.05 30.00
CA MET A 147 -7.88 21.55 29.90
C MET A 147 -8.34 20.91 31.23
N SER A 148 -7.50 20.06 31.81
CA SER A 148 -7.82 19.44 33.11
C SER A 148 -7.99 20.48 34.23
N LYS A 149 -7.12 21.50 34.29
CA LYS A 149 -7.24 22.61 35.26
C LYS A 149 -8.52 23.41 35.03
N TRP A 150 -8.86 23.70 33.79
CA TRP A 150 -10.10 24.40 33.46
C TRP A 150 -11.34 23.62 33.89
N ILE A 151 -11.38 22.32 33.66
CA ILE A 151 -12.46 21.43 34.11
C ILE A 151 -12.58 21.44 35.65
N GLN A 152 -11.45 21.35 36.36
CA GLN A 152 -11.44 21.42 37.84
C GLN A 152 -12.04 22.73 38.35
N GLU A 153 -11.63 23.88 37.80
CA GLU A 153 -12.15 25.19 38.22
C GLU A 153 -13.63 25.36 37.84
N LYS A 154 -14.05 24.88 36.71
CA LYS A 154 -15.47 24.88 36.30
C LYS A 154 -16.32 24.11 37.31
N ASN A 155 -15.90 22.90 37.67
CA ASN A 155 -16.64 22.05 38.61
C ASN A 155 -16.62 22.59 40.05
N ARG A 156 -15.59 23.37 40.43
CA ARG A 156 -15.54 24.01 41.74
C ARG A 156 -16.56 25.14 41.87
N LYS A 157 -16.81 25.90 40.80
CA LYS A 157 -17.83 26.99 40.79
C LYS A 157 -19.27 26.47 40.81
N HIS A 158 -19.52 25.20 40.47
CA HIS A 158 -20.87 24.60 40.55
C HIS A 158 -21.17 23.92 41.89
N LYS A 159 -20.26 23.94 42.86
CA LYS A 159 -20.45 23.40 44.23
C LYS A 159 -20.69 24.47 45.30
N LEU A 160 -20.83 25.74 44.91
CA LEU A 160 -21.25 26.88 45.71
C LEU A 160 -22.65 27.33 45.25
#